data_c63fbc68ca0c5e1f16b0251b24316754
#
_entry.id   c63fbc68ca0c5e1f16b0251b24316754
#
_cell.length_a   1.000
_cell.length_b   1.000
_cell.length_c   1.000
_cell.angle_alpha   90.00
_cell.angle_beta   90.00
_cell.angle_gamma   90.00
#
_symmetry.space_group_name_H-M   'P 1'
#
loop_
_entity.id
_entity.type
_entity.pdbx_description
1 polymer ?
#
loop_
_entity_poly.entity_id
_entity_poly.type
_entity_poly.pdbx_seq_one_letter_code
_entity_poly.pdbx_strand_id
1 'polypeptide(L)'
;MSRQTLYLDAAARPSAPKTFSFSGLQARSVEIVLRQAGQQPVDIGGTCNGRLAIRAPGRSMTVAAAAPFHLSLPVAETSVSLFPDQALTRCDLRVGSALAPAGAPLTLLREETADPWITALDSRYDRCPVPDPAGMEELNRVFYASRWLSQTCALPLGSPTLLRKSRDGFNAKVEALLGKRLPDSAFDKADPGLPLDFSHAPKLRLIYLSSLEFKADFSGRVMERLIRHHAALGTKVRILVTDVLEREKDDAMLHRLASEFPNVELQEYRWQADHGAPFDEQISQLHKTHHVKMLATLAEEPGRSRVIIGGRNIHDGFLFHRPVDLTRYPDLEQYGKTDGFSLNYYSNWSDFDMEIADPATVETLAAHLSTIWLRDADTNLSRPFSIPVRSRAAPRGVARHFISVPYEDGHALEAYFVELIDSAEHRIEIVNPYLNLTPDIARAFDGALARRVKIDVVGRIDLKGDIGGRFLTALNKLFVEKYGDRINIREFKAPDVVLHSKIMMIDERLVAISSVNLNNRSFFHDSENGMVVLDPAFYARMKPIYQDYVAHSRPVATNVTIGWAYRLLFSDAWVREAF
;
A
#
# COMPACT_ATOMS: atom_id res chain seq x y z
N MET A 1 -2.68 11.99 -11.64
CA MET A 1 -3.90 12.74 -11.30
C MET A 1 -4.05 12.67 -9.80
N SER A 2 -4.33 13.78 -9.13
CA SER A 2 -4.67 13.78 -7.70
C SER A 2 -6.19 13.77 -7.60
N ARG A 3 -6.75 12.86 -6.79
CA ARG A 3 -8.19 12.79 -6.54
C ARG A 3 -8.46 13.20 -5.10
N GLN A 4 -9.38 14.13 -4.90
CA GLN A 4 -9.73 14.68 -3.59
C GLN A 4 -11.24 14.77 -3.45
N THR A 5 -11.75 14.43 -2.27
CA THR A 5 -13.18 14.47 -2.00
C THR A 5 -13.53 15.74 -1.24
N LEU A 6 -14.55 16.45 -1.70
CA LEU A 6 -15.14 17.60 -1.03
C LEU A 6 -16.55 17.26 -0.60
N TYR A 7 -16.76 17.19 0.71
CA TYR A 7 -18.08 16.96 1.28
C TYR A 7 -18.86 18.27 1.39
N LEU A 8 -20.09 18.25 0.91
CA LEU A 8 -20.98 19.40 0.88
C LEU A 8 -22.20 19.12 1.75
N ASP A 9 -22.67 20.13 2.47
CA ASP A 9 -23.94 20.07 3.21
C ASP A 9 -25.16 20.00 2.27
N ALA A 10 -26.34 19.94 2.85
CA ALA A 10 -27.59 19.89 2.06
C ALA A 10 -27.81 21.13 1.18
N ALA A 11 -27.12 22.25 1.46
CA ALA A 11 -27.16 23.49 0.66
C ALA A 11 -25.95 23.58 -0.31
N ALA A 12 -25.24 22.47 -0.57
CA ALA A 12 -24.07 22.37 -1.41
C ALA A 12 -22.90 23.27 -0.97
N ARG A 13 -22.71 23.46 0.36
CA ARG A 13 -21.61 24.24 0.90
C ARG A 13 -20.59 23.33 1.56
N PRO A 14 -19.28 23.52 1.34
CA PRO A 14 -18.26 22.89 2.17
C PRO A 14 -18.40 23.30 3.63
N SER A 15 -18.19 22.38 4.54
CA SER A 15 -18.29 22.62 5.99
C SER A 15 -17.27 23.63 6.52
N ALA A 16 -16.14 23.82 5.81
CA ALA A 16 -15.08 24.77 6.13
C ALA A 16 -14.30 25.16 4.85
N PRO A 17 -13.52 26.26 4.89
CA PRO A 17 -12.55 26.56 3.83
C PRO A 17 -11.60 25.39 3.62
N LYS A 18 -11.34 25.03 2.36
CA LYS A 18 -10.44 23.94 2.00
C LYS A 18 -9.31 24.45 1.11
N THR A 19 -8.11 23.93 1.33
CA THR A 19 -6.99 24.12 0.42
C THR A 19 -6.59 22.78 -0.16
N PHE A 20 -6.61 22.67 -1.47
CA PHE A 20 -6.11 21.52 -2.19
C PHE A 20 -4.77 21.88 -2.81
N SER A 21 -3.75 21.12 -2.46
CA SER A 21 -2.42 21.32 -2.99
C SER A 21 -2.15 20.39 -4.16
N PHE A 22 -1.37 20.85 -5.13
CA PHE A 22 -0.88 20.03 -6.22
C PHE A 22 0.60 20.35 -6.51
N SER A 23 1.38 19.36 -6.89
CA SER A 23 2.80 19.52 -7.19
C SER A 23 3.00 20.10 -8.59
N GLY A 24 3.92 21.06 -8.70
CA GLY A 24 4.33 21.63 -9.98
C GLY A 24 4.92 20.65 -10.96
N LEU A 25 5.51 19.58 -10.46
CA LEU A 25 6.21 18.61 -11.29
C LEU A 25 5.27 17.63 -12.00
N GLN A 26 3.95 17.59 -11.64
CA GLN A 26 3.23 16.37 -11.95
C GLN A 26 1.75 16.42 -12.14
N ALA A 27 1.08 17.42 -11.66
CA ALA A 27 -0.36 17.43 -11.79
C ALA A 27 -0.76 17.83 -13.21
N ARG A 28 -0.89 16.84 -14.09
CA ARG A 28 -1.65 17.06 -15.31
C ARG A 28 -3.12 17.32 -14.99
N SER A 29 -3.61 16.83 -13.85
CA SER A 29 -4.98 17.10 -13.40
C SER A 29 -5.17 16.84 -11.91
N VAL A 30 -6.09 17.60 -11.33
CA VAL A 30 -6.65 17.39 -10.01
C VAL A 30 -8.11 17.01 -10.20
N GLU A 31 -8.53 15.85 -9.73
CA GLU A 31 -9.93 15.45 -9.72
C GLU A 31 -10.53 15.79 -8.35
N ILE A 32 -11.58 16.59 -8.34
CA ILE A 32 -12.36 16.88 -7.16
C ILE A 32 -13.66 16.08 -7.25
N VAL A 33 -13.86 15.16 -6.32
CA VAL A 33 -15.12 14.44 -6.17
C VAL A 33 -16.00 15.21 -5.20
N LEU A 34 -17.16 15.64 -5.67
CA LEU A 34 -18.14 16.36 -4.86
C LEU A 34 -19.15 15.36 -4.31
N ARG A 35 -19.17 15.19 -3.00
CA ARG A 35 -20.17 14.39 -2.29
C ARG A 35 -21.10 15.31 -1.52
N GLN A 36 -22.38 15.28 -1.82
CA GLN A 36 -23.37 16.18 -1.26
C GLN A 36 -24.41 15.43 -0.43
N ALA A 37 -24.73 15.98 0.74
CA ALA A 37 -25.82 15.47 1.59
C ALA A 37 -27.23 15.79 1.06
N GLY A 38 -27.35 16.72 0.09
CA GLY A 38 -28.59 17.14 -0.53
C GLY A 38 -28.68 16.84 -2.01
N GLN A 39 -29.73 17.34 -2.66
CA GLN A 39 -29.98 17.18 -4.10
C GLN A 39 -29.95 18.51 -4.86
N GLN A 40 -29.18 19.48 -4.42
CA GLN A 40 -29.06 20.76 -5.10
C GLN A 40 -27.97 20.73 -6.16
N PRO A 41 -28.12 21.46 -7.28
CA PRO A 41 -27.02 21.68 -8.20
C PRO A 41 -25.83 22.34 -7.49
N VAL A 42 -24.62 21.93 -7.83
CA VAL A 42 -23.38 22.49 -7.27
C VAL A 42 -22.77 23.46 -8.26
N ASP A 43 -22.56 24.68 -7.81
CA ASP A 43 -21.89 25.72 -8.58
C ASP A 43 -20.43 25.85 -8.13
N ILE A 44 -19.51 25.81 -9.09
CA ILE A 44 -18.09 26.07 -8.89
C ILE A 44 -17.71 27.28 -9.71
N GLY A 45 -17.13 28.28 -9.08
CA GLY A 45 -16.65 29.46 -9.78
C GLY A 45 -15.44 30.05 -9.11
N GLY A 46 -14.70 30.91 -9.79
CA GLY A 46 -13.54 31.58 -9.23
C GLY A 46 -12.58 32.14 -10.25
N THR A 47 -11.36 32.38 -9.82
CA THR A 47 -10.26 32.90 -10.64
C THR A 47 -8.97 32.15 -10.37
N CYS A 48 -8.12 32.00 -11.38
CA CYS A 48 -6.82 31.37 -11.30
C CYS A 48 -5.75 32.31 -11.85
N ASN A 49 -4.55 32.28 -11.31
CA ASN A 49 -3.45 33.08 -11.83
C ASN A 49 -2.76 32.50 -13.07
N GLY A 50 -3.16 31.29 -13.51
CA GLY A 50 -2.73 30.63 -14.74
C GLY A 50 -3.93 30.05 -15.50
N ARG A 51 -3.67 29.41 -16.65
CA ARG A 51 -4.73 28.75 -17.44
C ARG A 51 -5.18 27.46 -16.75
N LEU A 52 -6.49 27.25 -16.72
CA LEU A 52 -7.10 26.04 -16.15
C LEU A 52 -8.08 25.44 -17.16
N ALA A 53 -7.87 24.19 -17.59
CA ALA A 53 -8.90 23.44 -18.29
C ALA A 53 -9.71 22.62 -17.27
N ILE A 54 -11.03 22.63 -17.40
CA ILE A 54 -11.98 21.97 -16.51
C ILE A 54 -12.78 20.96 -17.30
N ARG A 55 -12.88 19.74 -16.82
CA ARG A 55 -13.74 18.69 -17.36
C ARG A 55 -14.68 18.18 -16.29
N ALA A 56 -15.95 18.13 -16.61
CA ALA A 56 -17.01 17.55 -15.81
C ALA A 56 -17.91 16.67 -16.71
N PRO A 57 -18.76 15.81 -16.16
CA PRO A 57 -19.66 15.00 -16.96
C PRO A 57 -20.47 15.83 -17.97
N GLY A 58 -20.28 15.54 -19.26
CA GLY A 58 -20.94 16.25 -20.37
C GLY A 58 -20.48 17.69 -20.61
N ARG A 59 -19.44 18.19 -19.92
CA ARG A 59 -18.97 19.58 -20.06
C ARG A 59 -17.45 19.67 -20.02
N SER A 60 -16.93 20.59 -20.83
CA SER A 60 -15.51 20.96 -20.84
C SER A 60 -15.38 22.44 -21.09
N MET A 61 -14.48 23.11 -20.34
CA MET A 61 -14.17 24.52 -20.53
C MET A 61 -12.68 24.78 -20.28
N THR A 62 -12.18 25.86 -20.87
CA THR A 62 -10.83 26.36 -20.57
C THR A 62 -10.94 27.80 -20.09
N VAL A 63 -10.35 28.07 -18.93
CA VAL A 63 -10.31 29.36 -18.27
C VAL A 63 -8.96 30.02 -18.53
N ALA A 64 -8.95 31.25 -19.01
CA ALA A 64 -7.74 32.03 -19.16
C ALA A 64 -7.24 32.54 -17.78
N ALA A 65 -5.95 32.87 -17.68
CA ALA A 65 -5.38 33.47 -16.48
C ALA A 65 -6.17 34.73 -16.09
N ALA A 66 -6.43 34.87 -14.79
CA ALA A 66 -7.20 35.96 -14.17
C ALA A 66 -8.64 36.14 -14.65
N ALA A 67 -9.14 35.30 -15.56
CA ALA A 67 -10.54 35.35 -16.00
C ALA A 67 -11.46 34.66 -14.96
N PRO A 68 -12.57 35.28 -14.59
CA PRO A 68 -13.56 34.61 -13.76
C PRO A 68 -14.28 33.52 -14.56
N PHE A 69 -14.66 32.44 -13.89
CA PHE A 69 -15.45 31.38 -14.47
C PHE A 69 -16.55 30.92 -13.53
N HIS A 70 -17.55 30.28 -14.10
CA HIS A 70 -18.64 29.65 -13.38
C HIS A 70 -19.05 28.36 -14.10
N LEU A 71 -19.24 27.29 -13.32
CA LEU A 71 -19.66 25.98 -13.79
C LEU A 71 -20.75 25.46 -12.85
N SER A 72 -21.93 25.17 -13.39
CA SER A 72 -23.00 24.52 -12.65
C SER A 72 -23.03 23.04 -12.98
N LEU A 73 -23.03 22.21 -11.95
CA LEU A 73 -23.00 20.76 -12.03
C LEU A 73 -24.35 20.18 -11.60
N PRO A 74 -24.84 19.12 -12.26
CA PRO A 74 -26.06 18.47 -11.84
C PRO A 74 -25.90 17.82 -10.47
N VAL A 75 -27.05 17.45 -9.90
CA VAL A 75 -27.16 16.79 -8.60
C VAL A 75 -26.47 15.45 -8.59
N ALA A 76 -26.02 15.03 -7.41
CA ALA A 76 -25.41 13.78 -7.03
C ALA A 76 -23.86 13.78 -7.04
N GLU A 77 -23.28 12.66 -6.68
CA GLU A 77 -21.83 12.47 -6.68
C GLU A 77 -21.26 12.80 -8.07
N THR A 78 -20.55 13.91 -8.14
CA THR A 78 -20.01 14.43 -9.41
C THR A 78 -18.51 14.65 -9.27
N SER A 79 -17.74 14.21 -10.22
CA SER A 79 -16.31 14.51 -10.28
C SER A 79 -16.01 15.61 -11.29
N VAL A 80 -15.06 16.48 -10.92
CA VAL A 80 -14.56 17.56 -11.75
C VAL A 80 -13.06 17.40 -11.89
N SER A 81 -12.57 17.24 -13.11
CA SER A 81 -11.13 17.18 -13.38
C SER A 81 -10.62 18.56 -13.78
N LEU A 82 -9.64 19.05 -13.04
CA LEU A 82 -8.95 20.31 -13.24
C LEU A 82 -7.57 20.05 -13.85
N PHE A 83 -7.26 20.68 -14.98
CA PHE A 83 -5.98 20.55 -15.68
C PHE A 83 -5.24 21.89 -15.65
N PRO A 84 -4.43 22.15 -14.59
CA PRO A 84 -3.64 23.36 -14.49
C PRO A 84 -2.50 23.37 -15.51
N ASP A 85 -2.25 24.52 -16.14
CA ASP A 85 -1.03 24.69 -16.94
C ASP A 85 0.22 24.89 -16.05
N GLN A 86 1.39 24.98 -16.70
CA GLN A 86 2.64 25.15 -15.96
C GLN A 86 2.75 26.51 -15.21
N ALA A 87 2.05 27.53 -15.68
CA ALA A 87 2.09 28.86 -15.07
C ALA A 87 1.11 29.00 -13.89
N LEU A 88 0.13 28.08 -13.77
CA LEU A 88 -0.86 28.15 -12.70
C LEU A 88 -0.22 27.73 -11.37
N THR A 89 -0.19 28.66 -10.41
CA THR A 89 0.27 28.38 -9.05
C THR A 89 -0.84 28.46 -8.02
N ARG A 90 -1.92 29.21 -8.30
CA ARG A 90 -3.05 29.37 -7.38
C ARG A 90 -4.38 29.60 -8.10
N CYS A 91 -5.43 28.92 -7.61
CA CYS A 91 -6.82 29.26 -7.90
C CYS A 91 -7.57 29.53 -6.59
N ASP A 92 -8.32 30.61 -6.57
CA ASP A 92 -9.28 30.90 -5.52
C ASP A 92 -10.68 30.61 -6.06
N LEU A 93 -11.24 29.52 -5.57
CA LEU A 93 -12.53 28.97 -6.03
C LEU A 93 -13.60 29.16 -4.95
N ARG A 94 -14.85 29.14 -5.37
CA ARG A 94 -16.00 29.05 -4.49
C ARG A 94 -16.88 27.90 -4.92
N VAL A 95 -17.33 27.13 -3.95
CA VAL A 95 -18.24 26.00 -4.17
C VAL A 95 -19.50 26.25 -3.37
N GLY A 96 -20.66 26.15 -4.01
CA GLY A 96 -21.93 26.41 -3.36
C GLY A 96 -23.11 26.00 -4.24
N SER A 97 -24.26 26.59 -4.00
CA SER A 97 -25.45 26.45 -4.84
C SER A 97 -26.03 27.82 -5.17
N ALA A 98 -26.93 27.86 -6.15
CA ALA A 98 -27.68 29.09 -6.48
C ALA A 98 -28.44 29.66 -5.27
N LEU A 99 -28.76 28.84 -4.28
CA LEU A 99 -29.42 29.25 -3.02
C LEU A 99 -28.44 29.76 -1.95
N ALA A 100 -27.12 29.59 -2.17
CA ALA A 100 -26.07 30.03 -1.26
C ALA A 100 -24.94 30.75 -2.04
N PRO A 101 -25.20 31.97 -2.55
CA PRO A 101 -24.28 32.67 -3.43
C PRO A 101 -22.94 33.04 -2.80
N ALA A 102 -22.81 32.96 -1.49
CA ALA A 102 -21.58 33.20 -0.73
C ALA A 102 -20.75 31.93 -0.51
N GLY A 103 -20.84 30.91 -1.36
CA GLY A 103 -20.20 29.60 -1.21
C GLY A 103 -18.83 29.62 -0.51
N ALA A 104 -18.50 28.55 0.20
CA ALA A 104 -17.26 28.47 0.97
C ALA A 104 -16.01 28.50 0.06
N PRO A 105 -14.94 29.17 0.48
CA PRO A 105 -13.74 29.28 -0.30
C PRO A 105 -13.03 27.91 -0.41
N LEU A 106 -12.57 27.59 -1.61
CA LEU A 106 -11.71 26.48 -1.94
C LEU A 106 -10.46 27.04 -2.64
N THR A 107 -9.31 26.79 -2.11
CA THR A 107 -8.05 27.19 -2.75
C THR A 107 -7.36 25.99 -3.36
N LEU A 108 -6.99 26.10 -4.64
CA LEU A 108 -6.09 25.18 -5.30
C LEU A 108 -4.70 25.81 -5.33
N LEU A 109 -3.73 25.18 -4.71
CA LEU A 109 -2.38 25.73 -4.53
C LEU A 109 -1.33 24.79 -5.10
N ARG A 110 -0.43 25.32 -5.94
CA ARG A 110 0.75 24.58 -6.38
C ARG A 110 1.80 24.63 -5.29
N GLU A 111 2.20 23.47 -4.81
CA GLU A 111 3.34 23.34 -3.91
C GLU A 111 4.54 22.78 -4.67
N GLU A 112 5.67 23.46 -4.56
CA GLU A 112 6.95 22.93 -4.98
C GLU A 112 7.53 22.14 -3.81
N THR A 113 7.82 20.86 -4.03
CA THR A 113 8.49 20.09 -2.99
C THR A 113 9.97 20.42 -3.01
N ALA A 114 10.48 20.87 -1.89
CA ALA A 114 11.92 21.08 -1.70
C ALA A 114 12.68 19.78 -1.36
N ASP A 115 12.05 18.61 -1.51
CA ASP A 115 12.69 17.35 -1.19
C ASP A 115 13.69 16.96 -2.29
N PRO A 116 15.01 16.97 -2.01
CA PRO A 116 16.03 16.72 -3.01
C PRO A 116 15.98 15.29 -3.59
N TRP A 117 15.36 14.35 -2.89
CA TRP A 117 15.18 12.98 -3.37
C TRP A 117 14.07 12.89 -4.42
N ILE A 118 13.17 13.83 -4.37
CA ILE A 118 12.00 13.92 -5.26
C ILE A 118 12.34 14.74 -6.50
N THR A 119 13.09 15.84 -6.35
CA THR A 119 13.47 16.71 -7.47
C THR A 119 14.38 16.02 -8.50
N ALA A 120 15.02 14.91 -8.11
CA ALA A 120 15.81 14.09 -9.04
C ALA A 120 14.98 13.21 -9.98
N LEU A 121 13.66 13.17 -9.80
CA LEU A 121 12.77 12.27 -10.52
C LEU A 121 12.03 12.99 -11.64
N ASP A 122 12.00 12.41 -12.84
CA ASP A 122 11.37 13.01 -14.03
C ASP A 122 9.91 12.56 -14.20
N SER A 123 9.00 13.50 -14.46
CA SER A 123 7.54 13.39 -14.39
C SER A 123 6.85 12.77 -15.61
N ARG A 124 7.35 11.73 -16.17
CA ARG A 124 6.76 11.20 -17.40
C ARG A 124 6.06 9.86 -17.24
N TYR A 125 5.19 9.77 -16.24
CA TYR A 125 4.36 8.57 -15.99
C TYR A 125 3.60 8.10 -17.25
N ASP A 126 3.10 9.05 -18.05
CA ASP A 126 2.36 8.73 -19.28
C ASP A 126 3.25 8.38 -20.46
N ARG A 127 4.56 8.35 -20.27
CA ARG A 127 5.54 8.08 -21.33
C ARG A 127 6.43 6.90 -20.98
N CYS A 128 5.91 5.97 -20.18
CA CYS A 128 6.60 4.71 -20.01
C CYS A 128 6.79 4.04 -21.37
N PRO A 129 8.01 3.59 -21.71
CA PRO A 129 8.20 2.82 -22.93
C PRO A 129 7.31 1.58 -22.90
N VAL A 130 6.48 1.46 -23.91
CA VAL A 130 5.65 0.26 -24.12
C VAL A 130 6.25 -0.47 -25.31
N PRO A 131 6.52 -1.77 -25.25
CA PRO A 131 6.88 -2.56 -26.42
C PRO A 131 5.79 -2.42 -27.47
N ASP A 132 6.13 -2.65 -28.75
CA ASP A 132 5.19 -2.52 -29.85
C ASP A 132 3.85 -3.18 -29.52
N PRO A 133 2.75 -2.42 -29.48
CA PRO A 133 1.44 -2.96 -29.10
C PRO A 133 0.83 -3.89 -30.18
N ALA A 134 1.34 -3.88 -31.40
CA ALA A 134 0.85 -4.74 -32.47
C ALA A 134 1.16 -6.21 -32.17
N GLY A 135 0.11 -7.00 -31.90
CA GLY A 135 0.24 -8.43 -31.56
C GLY A 135 0.63 -8.73 -30.10
N MET A 136 0.59 -7.74 -29.21
CA MET A 136 0.87 -7.93 -27.80
C MET A 136 -0.24 -8.78 -27.15
N GLU A 137 0.15 -9.85 -26.46
CA GLU A 137 -0.75 -10.69 -25.66
C GLU A 137 -1.38 -9.89 -24.51
N GLU A 138 -2.57 -10.31 -24.05
CA GLU A 138 -3.37 -9.57 -23.09
C GLU A 138 -2.63 -9.33 -21.77
N LEU A 139 -1.96 -10.35 -21.22
CA LEU A 139 -1.19 -10.24 -19.99
C LEU A 139 -0.07 -9.16 -20.11
N ASN A 140 0.59 -9.08 -21.27
CA ASN A 140 1.59 -8.05 -21.53
C ASN A 140 0.93 -6.66 -21.60
N ARG A 141 -0.23 -6.53 -22.27
CA ARG A 141 -0.99 -5.28 -22.33
C ARG A 141 -1.35 -4.79 -20.93
N VAL A 142 -1.88 -5.67 -20.08
CA VAL A 142 -2.21 -5.36 -18.68
C VAL A 142 -0.97 -4.91 -17.91
N PHE A 143 0.15 -5.60 -18.09
CA PHE A 143 1.40 -5.24 -17.39
C PHE A 143 1.91 -3.85 -17.79
N TYR A 144 1.89 -3.48 -19.07
CA TYR A 144 2.40 -2.19 -19.57
C TYR A 144 1.36 -1.07 -19.55
N ALA A 145 0.08 -1.35 -19.33
CA ALA A 145 -0.98 -0.34 -19.37
C ALA A 145 -0.73 0.80 -18.37
N SER A 146 -1.04 2.00 -18.80
CA SER A 146 -1.13 3.15 -17.91
C SER A 146 -2.50 3.17 -17.25
N ARG A 147 -2.55 3.38 -15.94
CA ARG A 147 -3.77 3.45 -15.16
C ARG A 147 -3.67 4.47 -14.02
N TRP A 148 -4.77 4.65 -13.31
CA TRP A 148 -4.84 5.56 -12.16
C TRP A 148 -4.02 5.11 -10.96
N LEU A 149 -3.81 3.81 -10.82
CA LEU A 149 -2.92 3.24 -9.82
C LEU A 149 -1.50 3.79 -10.00
N SER A 150 -0.92 4.29 -8.92
CA SER A 150 0.48 4.75 -8.94
C SER A 150 1.41 3.58 -9.21
N GLN A 151 2.06 3.59 -10.37
CA GLN A 151 2.99 2.53 -10.80
C GLN A 151 4.26 3.12 -11.40
N THR A 152 5.40 2.48 -11.16
CA THR A 152 6.62 2.78 -11.90
C THR A 152 6.49 2.33 -13.36
N CYS A 153 7.31 2.86 -14.25
CA CYS A 153 7.55 2.18 -15.52
C CYS A 153 8.16 0.79 -15.29
N ALA A 154 8.20 -0.03 -16.31
CA ALA A 154 8.89 -1.30 -16.25
C ALA A 154 10.40 -1.10 -15.99
N LEU A 155 10.93 -1.75 -14.97
CA LEU A 155 12.29 -1.62 -14.48
C LEU A 155 13.06 -2.92 -14.70
N PRO A 156 14.39 -2.88 -14.85
CA PRO A 156 15.21 -4.07 -14.74
C PRO A 156 15.10 -4.62 -13.30
N LEU A 157 14.98 -5.94 -13.16
CA LEU A 157 14.89 -6.56 -11.83
C LEU A 157 16.28 -7.01 -11.31
N GLY A 158 17.23 -7.24 -12.19
CA GLY A 158 18.52 -7.85 -11.84
C GLY A 158 18.35 -9.29 -11.33
N SER A 159 19.09 -9.63 -10.30
CA SER A 159 19.00 -10.94 -9.62
C SER A 159 18.50 -10.75 -8.19
N PRO A 160 17.20 -10.60 -7.96
CA PRO A 160 16.67 -10.37 -6.63
C PRO A 160 16.89 -11.61 -5.73
N THR A 161 17.09 -11.37 -4.43
CA THR A 161 17.14 -12.44 -3.43
C THR A 161 15.72 -12.73 -2.92
N LEU A 162 15.33 -14.00 -2.94
CA LEU A 162 14.02 -14.47 -2.50
C LEU A 162 14.10 -14.91 -1.03
N LEU A 163 13.39 -14.19 -0.15
CA LEU A 163 13.54 -14.31 1.30
C LEU A 163 12.34 -15.07 1.90
N ARG A 164 12.36 -16.39 1.76
CA ARG A 164 11.28 -17.27 2.26
C ARG A 164 11.34 -17.46 3.79
N LYS A 165 12.54 -17.65 4.34
CA LYS A 165 12.71 -17.90 5.78
C LYS A 165 12.67 -16.62 6.58
N SER A 166 12.09 -16.67 7.78
CA SER A 166 11.95 -15.52 8.68
C SER A 166 13.29 -14.86 9.03
N ARG A 167 14.29 -15.66 9.43
CA ARG A 167 15.63 -15.17 9.74
C ARG A 167 16.32 -14.53 8.52
N ASP A 168 16.12 -15.06 7.32
CA ASP A 168 16.68 -14.46 6.10
C ASP A 168 16.05 -13.10 5.78
N GLY A 169 14.73 -12.99 5.95
CA GLY A 169 14.02 -11.72 5.74
C GLY A 169 14.44 -10.64 6.72
N PHE A 170 14.61 -10.97 8.00
CA PHE A 170 15.13 -10.03 8.99
C PHE A 170 16.61 -9.70 8.73
N ASN A 171 17.44 -10.71 8.46
CA ASN A 171 18.85 -10.52 8.18
C ASN A 171 19.12 -9.71 6.92
N ALA A 172 18.26 -9.74 5.90
CA ALA A 172 18.38 -8.84 4.75
C ALA A 172 18.22 -7.37 5.18
N LYS A 173 17.25 -7.07 6.06
CA LYS A 173 17.07 -5.72 6.62
C LYS A 173 18.27 -5.29 7.47
N VAL A 174 18.80 -6.21 8.29
CA VAL A 174 20.01 -5.96 9.09
C VAL A 174 21.23 -5.73 8.19
N GLU A 175 21.42 -6.56 7.17
CA GLU A 175 22.57 -6.46 6.25
C GLU A 175 22.54 -5.16 5.45
N ALA A 176 21.36 -4.69 5.05
CA ALA A 176 21.20 -3.39 4.38
C ALA A 176 21.69 -2.20 5.23
N LEU A 177 21.69 -2.33 6.56
CA LEU A 177 22.08 -1.30 7.51
C LEU A 177 23.46 -1.56 8.15
N LEU A 178 23.76 -2.81 8.48
CA LEU A 178 25.00 -3.20 9.18
C LEU A 178 26.13 -3.58 8.21
N GLY A 179 25.80 -3.91 6.96
CA GLY A 179 26.74 -4.42 5.97
C GLY A 179 27.13 -5.88 6.16
N LYS A 180 26.53 -6.55 7.13
CA LYS A 180 26.70 -7.98 7.40
C LYS A 180 25.50 -8.57 8.11
N ARG A 181 25.31 -9.87 7.97
CA ARG A 181 24.23 -10.62 8.63
C ARG A 181 24.58 -10.88 10.09
N LEU A 182 23.56 -10.98 10.93
CA LEU A 182 23.72 -11.52 12.28
C LEU A 182 23.90 -13.04 12.22
N PRO A 183 24.76 -13.61 13.07
CA PRO A 183 24.91 -15.05 13.17
C PRO A 183 23.67 -15.70 13.80
N ASP A 184 23.44 -16.99 13.56
CA ASP A 184 22.30 -17.73 14.13
C ASP A 184 22.27 -17.67 15.65
N SER A 185 23.44 -17.67 16.30
CA SER A 185 23.54 -17.53 17.75
C SER A 185 22.97 -16.22 18.32
N ALA A 186 22.85 -15.15 17.50
CA ALA A 186 22.19 -13.91 17.91
C ALA A 186 20.68 -14.12 18.05
N PHE A 187 20.09 -14.89 17.14
CA PHE A 187 18.67 -15.24 17.20
C PHE A 187 18.38 -16.29 18.30
N ASP A 188 19.29 -17.23 18.52
CA ASP A 188 19.10 -18.26 19.56
C ASP A 188 19.17 -17.67 20.96
N LYS A 189 19.99 -16.64 21.18
CA LYS A 189 20.07 -15.89 22.44
C LYS A 189 18.94 -14.86 22.56
N ALA A 190 18.49 -14.33 21.44
CA ALA A 190 17.43 -13.32 21.33
C ALA A 190 17.62 -12.12 22.30
N ASP A 191 18.87 -11.68 22.47
CA ASP A 191 19.22 -10.53 23.32
C ASP A 191 19.21 -9.25 22.49
N PRO A 192 18.25 -8.32 22.67
CA PRO A 192 18.20 -7.06 21.93
C PRO A 192 19.37 -6.13 22.23
N GLY A 193 20.11 -6.37 23.33
CA GLY A 193 21.35 -5.68 23.70
C GLY A 193 22.61 -6.24 23.03
N LEU A 194 22.49 -7.22 22.11
CA LEU A 194 23.64 -7.84 21.46
C LEU A 194 24.62 -6.81 20.86
N PRO A 195 25.93 -7.07 20.87
CA PRO A 195 26.90 -6.17 20.25
C PRO A 195 26.71 -6.13 18.73
N LEU A 196 26.62 -4.90 18.18
CA LEU A 196 26.54 -4.65 16.75
C LEU A 196 27.87 -4.06 16.28
N ASP A 197 28.52 -4.73 15.34
CA ASP A 197 29.77 -4.27 14.76
C ASP A 197 29.51 -3.53 13.44
N PHE A 198 29.63 -2.21 13.48
CA PHE A 198 29.38 -1.30 12.35
C PHE A 198 30.57 -1.12 11.41
N SER A 199 31.67 -1.84 11.58
CA SER A 199 32.88 -1.70 10.74
C SER A 199 32.61 -1.92 9.24
N HIS A 200 31.56 -2.66 8.90
CA HIS A 200 31.13 -2.94 7.54
C HIS A 200 29.87 -2.16 7.11
N ALA A 201 29.33 -1.32 7.98
CA ALA A 201 28.11 -0.59 7.68
C ALA A 201 28.27 0.30 6.43
N PRO A 202 27.29 0.31 5.51
CA PRO A 202 27.35 1.21 4.36
C PRO A 202 27.20 2.66 4.81
N LYS A 203 27.85 3.59 4.11
CA LYS A 203 27.52 5.00 4.26
C LYS A 203 26.22 5.29 3.53
N LEU A 204 25.16 5.55 4.29
CA LEU A 204 23.82 5.76 3.77
C LEU A 204 23.49 7.26 3.67
N ARG A 205 22.83 7.64 2.58
CA ARG A 205 22.23 8.96 2.37
C ARG A 205 20.77 8.97 2.83
N LEU A 206 20.07 7.85 2.67
CA LEU A 206 18.65 7.69 3.01
C LEU A 206 18.40 6.30 3.59
N ILE A 207 17.60 6.27 4.65
CA ILE A 207 16.86 5.11 5.12
C ILE A 207 15.38 5.48 5.05
N TYR A 208 14.59 4.72 4.31
CA TYR A 208 13.14 4.85 4.31
C TYR A 208 12.52 3.52 4.71
N LEU A 209 11.94 3.48 5.90
CA LEU A 209 11.22 2.33 6.42
C LEU A 209 9.73 2.64 6.44
N SER A 210 8.96 1.79 5.78
CA SER A 210 7.50 1.78 5.81
C SER A 210 7.05 0.43 6.34
N SER A 211 6.22 0.41 7.37
CA SER A 211 5.72 -0.81 8.00
C SER A 211 4.34 -0.56 8.59
N LEU A 212 3.47 -1.57 8.55
CA LEU A 212 2.20 -1.50 9.29
C LEU A 212 2.46 -1.42 10.81
N GLU A 213 3.42 -2.20 11.29
CA GLU A 213 3.82 -2.27 12.69
C GLU A 213 5.34 -2.17 12.82
N PHE A 214 5.80 -1.40 13.81
CA PHE A 214 7.18 -1.36 14.24
C PHE A 214 7.23 -1.51 15.76
N LYS A 215 7.26 -2.75 16.22
CA LYS A 215 7.11 -3.08 17.64
C LYS A 215 8.38 -2.85 18.45
N ALA A 216 8.22 -2.39 19.67
CA ALA A 216 9.31 -2.28 20.65
C ALA A 216 9.62 -3.67 21.27
N ASP A 217 10.06 -4.60 20.43
CA ASP A 217 10.46 -5.96 20.78
C ASP A 217 11.94 -6.22 20.42
N PHE A 218 12.39 -7.47 20.32
CA PHE A 218 13.76 -7.77 19.90
C PHE A 218 14.04 -7.21 18.52
N SER A 219 13.19 -7.49 17.54
CA SER A 219 13.39 -7.08 16.16
C SER A 219 13.37 -5.57 16.00
N GLY A 220 12.41 -4.89 16.62
CA GLY A 220 12.33 -3.43 16.61
C GLY A 220 13.49 -2.76 17.32
N ARG A 221 13.94 -3.28 18.47
CA ARG A 221 15.10 -2.72 19.18
C ARG A 221 16.38 -2.86 18.38
N VAL A 222 16.59 -4.00 17.72
CA VAL A 222 17.76 -4.17 16.83
C VAL A 222 17.69 -3.19 15.67
N MET A 223 16.54 -3.07 15.02
CA MET A 223 16.35 -2.12 13.92
C MET A 223 16.53 -0.66 14.37
N GLU A 224 15.98 -0.28 15.53
CA GLU A 224 16.14 1.06 16.12
C GLU A 224 17.61 1.39 16.33
N ARG A 225 18.40 0.46 16.91
CA ARG A 225 19.85 0.66 17.14
C ARG A 225 20.63 0.81 15.83
N LEU A 226 20.26 0.06 14.79
CA LEU A 226 20.85 0.19 13.46
C LEU A 226 20.54 1.56 12.84
N ILE A 227 19.27 1.99 12.90
CA ILE A 227 18.84 3.30 12.40
C ILE A 227 19.52 4.43 13.17
N ARG A 228 19.61 4.33 14.49
CA ARG A 228 20.29 5.29 15.38
C ARG A 228 21.75 5.51 14.98
N HIS A 229 22.47 4.45 14.66
CA HIS A 229 23.85 4.55 14.18
C HIS A 229 23.93 5.45 12.93
N HIS A 230 23.12 5.19 11.93
CA HIS A 230 23.12 5.98 10.69
C HIS A 230 22.60 7.40 10.90
N ALA A 231 21.59 7.59 11.76
CA ALA A 231 21.09 8.91 12.13
C ALA A 231 22.19 9.78 12.76
N ALA A 232 22.99 9.20 13.65
CA ALA A 232 24.14 9.87 14.27
C ALA A 232 25.22 10.27 13.26
N LEU A 233 25.30 9.60 12.11
CA LEU A 233 26.19 9.95 10.99
C LEU A 233 25.58 10.95 10.00
N GLY A 234 24.36 11.44 10.24
CA GLY A 234 23.69 12.43 9.40
C GLY A 234 22.84 11.84 8.27
N THR A 235 22.66 10.52 8.22
CA THR A 235 21.77 9.87 7.25
C THR A 235 20.33 10.39 7.41
N LYS A 236 19.69 10.82 6.33
CA LYS A 236 18.25 11.11 6.33
C LYS A 236 17.46 9.84 6.59
N VAL A 237 16.60 9.88 7.59
CA VAL A 237 15.75 8.73 7.97
C VAL A 237 14.30 9.13 7.90
N ARG A 238 13.48 8.29 7.27
CA ARG A 238 12.03 8.39 7.23
C ARG A 238 11.41 7.09 7.73
N ILE A 239 10.55 7.18 8.71
CA ILE A 239 9.81 6.06 9.29
C ILE A 239 8.32 6.37 9.16
N LEU A 240 7.59 5.49 8.48
CA LEU A 240 6.14 5.58 8.32
C LEU A 240 5.50 4.32 8.87
N VAL A 241 4.67 4.46 9.90
CA VAL A 241 3.94 3.38 10.59
C VAL A 241 2.45 3.71 10.66
N THR A 242 1.64 2.76 11.12
CA THR A 242 0.20 2.99 11.35
C THR A 242 -0.05 3.26 12.83
N ASP A 243 -0.59 4.42 13.16
CA ASP A 243 -0.90 4.86 14.52
C ASP A 243 -1.75 3.82 15.30
N VAL A 244 -2.85 3.35 14.73
CA VAL A 244 -3.83 2.51 15.43
C VAL A 244 -3.27 1.16 15.91
N LEU A 245 -2.14 0.71 15.41
CA LEU A 245 -1.50 -0.55 15.78
C LEU A 245 -0.25 -0.37 16.64
N GLU A 246 0.25 0.84 16.79
CA GLU A 246 1.35 1.13 17.70
C GLU A 246 0.85 1.21 19.15
N ARG A 247 1.68 0.82 20.09
CA ARG A 247 1.41 0.83 21.51
C ARG A 247 2.34 1.82 22.20
N GLU A 248 2.04 2.14 23.45
CA GLU A 248 2.80 3.11 24.24
C GLU A 248 4.33 2.93 24.19
N LYS A 249 4.82 1.69 24.23
CA LYS A 249 6.27 1.43 24.17
C LYS A 249 6.82 1.54 22.75
N ASP A 250 6.03 1.17 21.76
CA ASP A 250 6.37 1.33 20.34
C ASP A 250 6.53 2.82 20.01
N ASP A 251 5.51 3.61 20.35
CA ASP A 251 5.50 5.07 20.20
C ASP A 251 6.66 5.72 20.95
N ALA A 252 6.85 5.33 22.22
CA ALA A 252 7.94 5.89 23.03
C ALA A 252 9.33 5.61 22.44
N MET A 253 9.54 4.45 21.82
CA MET A 253 10.80 4.11 21.15
C MET A 253 11.00 4.95 19.88
N LEU A 254 9.99 5.07 19.03
CA LEU A 254 10.05 5.78 17.76
C LEU A 254 10.14 7.30 17.97
N HIS A 255 9.31 7.86 18.86
CA HIS A 255 9.34 9.28 19.20
C HIS A 255 10.67 9.71 19.85
N ARG A 256 11.26 8.86 20.71
CA ARG A 256 12.59 9.09 21.26
C ARG A 256 13.63 9.19 20.15
N LEU A 257 13.62 8.23 19.20
CA LEU A 257 14.53 8.26 18.06
C LEU A 257 14.39 9.54 17.23
N ALA A 258 13.15 9.94 16.91
CA ALA A 258 12.86 11.15 16.14
C ALA A 258 13.23 12.45 16.90
N SER A 259 13.06 12.49 18.22
CA SER A 259 13.39 13.66 19.04
C SER A 259 14.90 13.85 19.25
N GLU A 260 15.66 12.76 19.28
CA GLU A 260 17.11 12.82 19.47
C GLU A 260 17.87 13.21 18.19
N PHE A 261 17.33 12.96 17.00
CA PHE A 261 18.01 13.20 15.74
C PHE A 261 17.15 14.04 14.78
N PRO A 262 17.59 15.29 14.44
CA PRO A 262 16.82 16.19 13.58
C PRO A 262 16.70 15.70 12.13
N ASN A 263 17.51 14.75 11.73
CA ASN A 263 17.48 14.08 10.42
C ASN A 263 16.61 12.82 10.39
N VAL A 264 15.91 12.51 11.49
CA VAL A 264 14.92 11.44 11.58
C VAL A 264 13.53 12.05 11.55
N GLU A 265 12.75 11.69 10.56
CA GLU A 265 11.35 12.06 10.40
C GLU A 265 10.49 10.83 10.68
N LEU A 266 9.58 10.94 11.64
CA LEU A 266 8.56 9.93 11.96
C LEU A 266 7.20 10.45 11.46
N GLN A 267 6.48 9.60 10.78
CA GLN A 267 5.08 9.85 10.41
C GLN A 267 4.25 8.63 10.85
N GLU A 268 3.26 8.89 11.68
CA GLU A 268 2.26 7.93 12.12
C GLU A 268 1.01 8.14 11.29
N TYR A 269 0.73 7.17 10.44
CA TYR A 269 -0.41 7.26 9.53
C TYR A 269 -1.70 7.13 10.31
N ARG A 270 -2.46 8.23 10.35
CA ARG A 270 -3.82 8.28 10.89
C ARG A 270 -4.74 8.86 9.84
N TRP A 271 -5.57 8.01 9.28
CA TRP A 271 -6.60 8.53 8.39
C TRP A 271 -7.71 9.21 9.19
N GLN A 272 -8.11 10.38 8.78
CA GLN A 272 -9.23 11.10 9.35
C GLN A 272 -10.21 11.50 8.25
N ALA A 273 -11.50 11.31 8.50
CA ALA A 273 -12.52 11.79 7.58
C ALA A 273 -12.53 13.32 7.52
N ASP A 274 -12.86 13.85 6.35
CA ASP A 274 -13.04 15.28 6.19
C ASP A 274 -14.11 15.83 7.15
N HIS A 275 -13.89 17.05 7.63
CA HIS A 275 -14.85 17.71 8.50
C HIS A 275 -16.20 17.86 7.80
N GLY A 276 -17.26 17.34 8.40
CA GLY A 276 -18.61 17.28 7.79
C GLY A 276 -18.87 16.05 6.92
N ALA A 277 -17.94 15.10 6.86
CA ALA A 277 -18.18 13.82 6.20
C ALA A 277 -19.40 13.08 6.82
N PRO A 278 -20.10 12.25 6.05
CA PRO A 278 -21.14 11.35 6.56
C PRO A 278 -20.63 10.44 7.68
N PHE A 279 -21.53 9.97 8.53
CA PHE A 279 -21.16 9.18 9.71
C PHE A 279 -20.41 7.89 9.38
N ASP A 280 -20.80 7.20 8.32
CA ASP A 280 -20.12 6.01 7.80
C ASP A 280 -18.67 6.31 7.36
N GLU A 281 -18.45 7.45 6.71
CA GLU A 281 -17.10 7.90 6.34
C GLU A 281 -16.27 8.26 7.59
N GLN A 282 -16.88 8.89 8.60
CA GLN A 282 -16.21 9.19 9.87
C GLN A 282 -15.76 7.91 10.60
N ILE A 283 -16.60 6.85 10.56
CA ILE A 283 -16.25 5.56 11.16
C ILE A 283 -15.17 4.84 10.32
N SER A 284 -15.11 5.06 9.02
CA SER A 284 -14.15 4.38 8.14
C SER A 284 -12.69 4.68 8.48
N GLN A 285 -12.40 5.74 9.25
CA GLN A 285 -11.07 5.98 9.82
C GLN A 285 -10.53 4.80 10.63
N LEU A 286 -11.41 3.98 11.23
CA LEU A 286 -11.01 2.79 11.99
C LEU A 286 -10.55 1.63 11.08
N HIS A 287 -10.88 1.70 9.79
CA HIS A 287 -10.58 0.65 8.82
C HIS A 287 -9.38 0.99 7.93
N LYS A 288 -9.06 2.27 7.75
CA LYS A 288 -8.01 2.73 6.83
C LYS A 288 -6.66 2.72 7.52
N THR A 289 -5.80 1.80 7.13
CA THR A 289 -4.44 1.67 7.68
C THR A 289 -3.38 1.79 6.59
N HIS A 290 -2.16 2.10 7.01
CA HIS A 290 -1.01 2.06 6.15
C HIS A 290 -0.42 0.64 6.14
N HIS A 291 -0.73 -0.12 5.09
CA HIS A 291 -0.35 -1.53 5.02
C HIS A 291 0.89 -1.81 4.15
N VAL A 292 1.58 -0.78 3.70
CA VAL A 292 2.84 -0.88 2.94
C VAL A 292 3.97 -1.42 3.81
N LYS A 293 4.74 -2.38 3.31
CA LYS A 293 5.90 -2.96 4.00
C LYS A 293 7.11 -2.92 3.10
N MET A 294 8.03 -2.00 3.40
CA MET A 294 9.21 -1.79 2.56
C MET A 294 10.33 -1.10 3.34
N LEU A 295 11.54 -1.61 3.21
CA LEU A 295 12.76 -0.90 3.60
C LEU A 295 13.51 -0.52 2.33
N ALA A 296 13.81 0.76 2.14
CA ALA A 296 14.69 1.26 1.10
C ALA A 296 15.90 1.96 1.72
N THR A 297 17.09 1.63 1.26
CA THR A 297 18.33 2.30 1.64
C THR A 297 19.03 2.83 0.40
N LEU A 298 19.49 4.08 0.44
CA LEU A 298 20.35 4.65 -0.59
C LEU A 298 21.73 4.90 0.00
N ALA A 299 22.74 4.20 -0.52
CA ALA A 299 24.12 4.34 -0.11
C ALA A 299 24.87 5.36 -0.98
N GLU A 300 25.98 5.91 -0.47
CA GLU A 300 26.92 6.70 -1.26
C GLU A 300 27.50 5.86 -2.42
N GLU A 301 27.82 4.60 -2.14
CA GLU A 301 28.16 3.60 -3.13
C GLU A 301 26.88 2.91 -3.64
N PRO A 302 26.44 3.19 -4.90
CA PRO A 302 25.13 2.72 -5.38
C PRO A 302 24.93 1.21 -5.30
N GLY A 303 25.97 0.41 -5.49
CA GLY A 303 25.92 -1.06 -5.39
C GLY A 303 25.60 -1.59 -3.99
N ARG A 304 25.66 -0.75 -2.95
CA ARG A 304 25.29 -1.08 -1.57
C ARG A 304 23.88 -0.63 -1.19
N SER A 305 23.18 0.04 -2.09
CA SER A 305 21.79 0.41 -1.92
C SER A 305 20.89 -0.84 -2.01
N ARG A 306 19.84 -0.89 -1.19
CA ARG A 306 18.93 -2.06 -1.11
C ARG A 306 17.48 -1.63 -1.01
N VAL A 307 16.60 -2.45 -1.57
CA VAL A 307 15.17 -2.45 -1.26
C VAL A 307 14.77 -3.85 -0.82
N ILE A 308 14.09 -3.94 0.31
CA ILE A 308 13.41 -5.14 0.78
C ILE A 308 11.91 -4.85 0.78
N ILE A 309 11.16 -5.61 0.00
CA ILE A 309 9.72 -5.45 -0.18
C ILE A 309 9.00 -6.80 0.00
N GLY A 310 7.83 -6.79 0.65
CA GLY A 310 7.04 -8.00 0.87
C GLY A 310 5.97 -7.83 1.94
N GLY A 311 5.75 -8.86 2.74
CA GLY A 311 4.68 -8.87 3.74
C GLY A 311 5.13 -8.71 5.19
N ARG A 312 6.43 -8.75 5.52
CA ARG A 312 6.91 -8.76 6.91
C ARG A 312 6.99 -7.37 7.52
N ASN A 313 6.33 -7.21 8.66
CA ASN A 313 6.49 -6.07 9.57
C ASN A 313 7.82 -6.16 10.38
N ILE A 314 8.11 -5.14 11.16
CA ILE A 314 9.15 -5.16 12.21
C ILE A 314 8.47 -5.62 13.50
N HIS A 315 8.44 -6.94 13.70
CA HIS A 315 7.75 -7.58 14.81
C HIS A 315 8.31 -8.99 15.01
N ASP A 316 8.55 -9.41 16.26
CA ASP A 316 9.13 -10.70 16.61
C ASP A 316 8.35 -11.91 16.09
N GLY A 317 7.04 -11.78 15.89
CA GLY A 317 6.22 -12.82 15.29
C GLY A 317 6.57 -13.16 13.85
N PHE A 318 7.27 -12.28 13.13
CA PHE A 318 7.84 -12.56 11.80
C PHE A 318 9.25 -13.14 11.87
N LEU A 319 9.83 -13.28 13.06
CA LEU A 319 11.21 -13.73 13.25
C LEU A 319 11.30 -15.01 14.09
N PHE A 320 10.55 -15.10 15.17
CA PHE A 320 10.60 -16.21 16.13
C PHE A 320 9.33 -17.05 16.11
N HIS A 321 9.47 -18.34 16.45
CA HIS A 321 8.33 -19.26 16.54
C HIS A 321 7.53 -19.07 17.84
N ARG A 322 8.13 -18.45 18.86
CA ARG A 322 7.52 -18.20 20.16
C ARG A 322 7.97 -16.83 20.69
N PRO A 323 7.21 -16.20 21.58
CA PRO A 323 7.62 -14.98 22.25
C PRO A 323 8.98 -15.12 22.90
N VAL A 324 9.80 -14.08 22.74
CA VAL A 324 11.09 -13.94 23.41
C VAL A 324 10.87 -13.40 24.82
N ASP A 325 11.64 -13.89 25.79
CA ASP A 325 11.66 -13.32 27.14
C ASP A 325 12.47 -12.01 27.13
N LEU A 326 11.76 -10.89 27.23
CA LEU A 326 12.33 -9.54 27.25
C LEU A 326 12.19 -8.88 28.64
N THR A 327 11.93 -9.63 29.70
CA THR A 327 11.70 -9.10 31.06
C THR A 327 12.85 -8.27 31.60
N ARG A 328 14.08 -8.47 31.13
CA ARG A 328 15.26 -7.64 31.46
C ARG A 328 15.25 -6.26 30.78
N TYR A 329 14.32 -6.02 29.86
CA TYR A 329 14.16 -4.78 29.10
C TYR A 329 12.78 -4.20 29.34
N PRO A 330 12.58 -3.41 30.41
CA PRO A 330 11.25 -2.93 30.81
C PRO A 330 10.62 -1.97 29.80
N ASP A 331 11.43 -1.35 28.95
CA ASP A 331 11.02 -0.48 27.86
C ASP A 331 10.60 -1.24 26.59
N LEU A 332 10.70 -2.58 26.57
CA LEU A 332 10.25 -3.41 25.47
C LEU A 332 8.93 -4.13 25.78
N GLU A 333 8.22 -4.49 24.71
CA GLU A 333 6.97 -5.22 24.80
C GLU A 333 7.17 -6.64 25.31
N GLN A 334 6.27 -7.08 26.20
CA GLN A 334 6.22 -8.45 26.69
C GLN A 334 4.96 -9.11 26.12
N TYR A 335 5.13 -10.06 25.21
CA TYR A 335 4.01 -10.80 24.66
C TYR A 335 3.50 -11.81 25.69
N GLY A 336 2.32 -11.53 26.24
CA GLY A 336 1.64 -12.40 27.20
C GLY A 336 0.65 -13.35 26.53
N LYS A 337 -0.07 -14.12 27.36
CA LYS A 337 -1.30 -14.81 26.92
C LYS A 337 -2.33 -13.74 26.55
N THR A 338 -2.85 -13.85 25.33
CA THR A 338 -3.82 -12.90 24.80
C THR A 338 -5.16 -13.02 25.52
N ASP A 339 -5.58 -11.96 26.18
CA ASP A 339 -6.94 -11.76 26.64
C ASP A 339 -7.73 -11.04 25.55
N GLY A 340 -8.22 -11.77 24.60
CA GLY A 340 -9.29 -11.49 23.61
C GLY A 340 -9.29 -10.20 22.80
N PHE A 341 -8.93 -9.05 23.33
CA PHE A 341 -8.91 -7.75 22.62
C PHE A 341 -7.58 -7.00 22.75
N SER A 342 -6.55 -7.64 23.25
CA SER A 342 -5.26 -6.99 23.44
C SER A 342 -4.52 -6.84 22.11
N LEU A 343 -4.10 -5.62 21.76
CA LEU A 343 -3.14 -5.35 20.68
C LEU A 343 -1.75 -5.97 20.96
N ASN A 344 -1.55 -6.58 22.13
CA ASN A 344 -0.35 -7.33 22.51
C ASN A 344 -0.46 -8.82 22.16
N TYR A 345 -0.96 -9.12 20.98
CA TYR A 345 -1.03 -10.48 20.49
C TYR A 345 0.30 -10.95 19.89
N TYR A 346 0.56 -12.23 19.98
CA TYR A 346 1.68 -12.88 19.31
C TYR A 346 1.20 -13.96 18.36
N SER A 347 1.66 -13.88 17.13
CA SER A 347 1.48 -14.93 16.13
C SER A 347 2.80 -15.20 15.41
N ASN A 348 3.10 -16.45 15.18
CA ASN A 348 4.24 -16.86 14.36
C ASN A 348 3.82 -16.81 12.89
N TRP A 349 4.20 -15.75 12.16
CA TRP A 349 3.80 -15.56 10.77
C TRP A 349 4.80 -16.12 9.77
N SER A 350 4.29 -16.88 8.81
CA SER A 350 5.02 -17.29 7.61
C SER A 350 4.75 -16.29 6.49
N ASP A 351 5.77 -15.53 6.13
CA ASP A 351 5.66 -14.53 5.08
C ASP A 351 6.82 -14.62 4.09
N PHE A 352 6.79 -13.74 3.09
CA PHE A 352 7.76 -13.67 2.01
C PHE A 352 8.18 -12.24 1.74
N ASP A 353 9.48 -12.01 1.59
CA ASP A 353 10.04 -10.75 1.10
C ASP A 353 10.97 -11.02 -0.08
N MET A 354 11.24 -9.98 -0.84
CA MET A 354 12.21 -9.94 -1.92
C MET A 354 13.18 -8.79 -1.69
N GLU A 355 14.49 -9.07 -1.84
CA GLU A 355 15.53 -8.06 -1.81
C GLU A 355 15.97 -7.72 -3.23
N ILE A 356 16.09 -6.44 -3.53
CA ILE A 356 16.52 -5.88 -4.81
C ILE A 356 17.78 -5.05 -4.56
N ALA A 357 18.80 -5.27 -5.39
CA ALA A 357 20.11 -4.62 -5.30
C ALA A 357 20.53 -3.88 -6.58
N ASP A 358 19.74 -3.94 -7.66
CA ASP A 358 20.00 -3.15 -8.86
C ASP A 358 19.91 -1.65 -8.55
N PRO A 359 21.00 -0.86 -8.71
CA PRO A 359 21.04 0.50 -8.21
C PRO A 359 19.98 1.41 -8.83
N ALA A 360 19.69 1.28 -10.12
CA ALA A 360 18.72 2.13 -10.82
C ALA A 360 17.29 1.80 -10.36
N THR A 361 17.00 0.52 -10.17
CA THR A 361 15.72 0.05 -9.65
C THR A 361 15.54 0.47 -8.20
N VAL A 362 16.54 0.30 -7.35
CA VAL A 362 16.50 0.71 -5.93
C VAL A 362 16.25 2.21 -5.80
N GLU A 363 16.95 3.05 -6.56
CA GLU A 363 16.73 4.49 -6.54
C GLU A 363 15.31 4.86 -6.96
N THR A 364 14.80 4.21 -8.00
CA THR A 364 13.44 4.40 -8.48
C THR A 364 12.39 3.98 -7.45
N LEU A 365 12.59 2.85 -6.80
CA LEU A 365 11.66 2.35 -5.78
C LEU A 365 11.68 3.20 -4.51
N ALA A 366 12.84 3.66 -4.05
CA ALA A 366 12.96 4.57 -2.92
C ALA A 366 12.21 5.87 -3.18
N ALA A 367 12.35 6.40 -4.39
CA ALA A 367 11.65 7.59 -4.82
C ALA A 367 10.14 7.36 -4.93
N HIS A 368 9.70 6.24 -5.50
CA HIS A 368 8.28 5.91 -5.56
C HIS A 368 7.67 5.77 -4.16
N LEU A 369 8.38 5.16 -3.21
CA LEU A 369 7.95 5.10 -1.82
C LEU A 369 7.79 6.50 -1.20
N SER A 370 8.66 7.45 -1.56
CA SER A 370 8.58 8.83 -1.09
C SER A 370 7.28 9.54 -1.50
N THR A 371 6.55 9.03 -2.48
CA THR A 371 5.24 9.58 -2.87
C THR A 371 4.22 9.47 -1.74
N ILE A 372 4.26 8.40 -0.96
CA ILE A 372 3.40 8.24 0.22
C ILE A 372 3.78 9.24 1.32
N TRP A 373 5.06 9.51 1.50
CA TRP A 373 5.54 10.44 2.52
C TRP A 373 4.99 11.85 2.40
N LEU A 374 4.68 12.27 1.18
CA LEU A 374 4.14 13.61 0.91
C LEU A 374 2.67 13.75 1.28
N ARG A 375 2.04 12.69 1.77
CA ARG A 375 0.70 12.79 2.32
C ARG A 375 0.72 13.46 3.65
N ASP A 376 -0.24 14.31 3.84
CA ASP A 376 -0.62 14.75 5.16
C ASP A 376 -1.54 13.68 5.79
N ALA A 377 -0.96 12.87 6.67
CA ALA A 377 -1.70 11.83 7.37
C ALA A 377 -2.75 12.41 8.31
N ASP A 378 -2.48 13.57 8.92
CA ASP A 378 -3.35 14.17 9.92
C ASP A 378 -4.59 14.81 9.31
N THR A 379 -4.49 15.35 8.11
CA THR A 379 -5.58 16.08 7.45
C THR A 379 -6.19 15.30 6.30
N ASN A 380 -5.67 14.12 5.98
CA ASN A 380 -6.02 13.38 4.76
C ASN A 380 -5.93 14.23 3.48
N LEU A 381 -5.21 15.35 3.54
CA LEU A 381 -4.90 16.16 2.38
C LEU A 381 -3.83 15.42 1.58
N SER A 382 -4.21 14.83 0.49
CA SER A 382 -3.22 14.34 -0.45
C SER A 382 -2.49 15.52 -1.06
N ARG A 383 -1.24 15.63 -0.75
CA ARG A 383 -0.36 16.35 -1.64
C ARG A 383 -0.28 15.56 -2.93
N PRO A 384 -0.43 16.21 -4.08
CA PRO A 384 -0.57 15.49 -5.35
C PRO A 384 0.60 14.56 -5.62
N PHE A 385 0.24 13.37 -5.94
CA PHE A 385 1.10 12.23 -6.01
C PHE A 385 1.77 12.02 -7.33
N SER A 386 1.90 12.84 -8.17
CA SER A 386 2.59 12.42 -9.34
C SER A 386 4.07 12.79 -9.26
N ILE A 387 4.86 12.10 -8.47
CA ILE A 387 6.30 12.20 -8.57
C ILE A 387 6.77 11.37 -9.76
N PRO A 388 7.38 12.04 -10.71
CA PRO A 388 7.98 11.39 -11.84
C PRO A 388 9.18 10.61 -11.41
N VAL A 389 9.05 9.36 -11.55
CA VAL A 389 10.15 8.47 -11.39
C VAL A 389 10.94 8.49 -12.70
N ARG A 390 12.17 8.97 -12.69
CA ARG A 390 13.08 8.74 -13.81
C ARG A 390 13.25 7.25 -13.97
N SER A 391 12.31 6.67 -14.70
CA SER A 391 12.61 5.40 -15.30
C SER A 391 13.69 5.65 -16.33
N ARG A 392 14.90 5.27 -16.02
CA ARG A 392 15.82 4.83 -17.06
C ARG A 392 15.31 3.50 -17.58
N ALA A 393 14.02 3.46 -17.97
CA ALA A 393 13.41 2.27 -18.48
C ALA A 393 14.21 1.82 -19.68
N ALA A 394 15.04 0.83 -19.43
CA ALA A 394 15.46 0.01 -20.53
C ALA A 394 14.17 -0.52 -21.19
N PRO A 395 14.07 -0.52 -22.54
CA PRO A 395 12.89 -1.02 -23.25
C PRO A 395 12.56 -2.49 -22.96
N ARG A 396 13.23 -3.11 -22.01
CA ARG A 396 13.11 -4.51 -21.54
C ARG A 396 12.96 -4.63 -20.03
N GLY A 397 12.43 -3.62 -19.36
CA GLY A 397 12.08 -3.75 -17.96
C GLY A 397 11.00 -4.81 -17.76
N VAL A 398 11.16 -5.65 -16.74
CA VAL A 398 10.28 -6.78 -16.43
C VAL A 398 9.54 -6.61 -15.11
N ALA A 399 9.83 -5.57 -14.35
CA ALA A 399 9.26 -5.37 -13.02
C ALA A 399 8.64 -3.99 -12.88
N ARG A 400 7.48 -3.91 -12.26
CA ARG A 400 6.79 -2.66 -11.92
C ARG A 400 6.42 -2.67 -10.44
N HIS A 401 6.71 -1.58 -9.76
CA HIS A 401 6.24 -1.33 -8.41
C HIS A 401 4.95 -0.53 -8.45
N PHE A 402 3.98 -0.91 -7.65
CA PHE A 402 2.75 -0.14 -7.47
C PHE A 402 2.59 0.30 -6.01
N ILE A 403 1.88 1.39 -5.84
CA ILE A 403 1.38 1.89 -4.57
C ILE A 403 -0.10 2.21 -4.77
N SER A 404 -0.94 1.73 -3.88
CA SER A 404 -2.36 2.03 -3.86
C SER A 404 -2.75 2.76 -2.60
N VAL A 405 -3.68 3.67 -2.77
CA VAL A 405 -4.39 4.34 -1.71
C VAL A 405 -5.83 4.50 -2.17
N PRO A 406 -6.67 3.52 -1.85
CA PRO A 406 -7.97 3.33 -2.49
C PRO A 406 -8.88 4.55 -2.50
N TYR A 407 -8.92 5.30 -1.40
CA TYR A 407 -9.74 6.51 -1.27
C TYR A 407 -9.22 7.70 -2.08
N GLU A 408 -8.04 7.59 -2.74
CA GLU A 408 -7.50 8.60 -3.65
C GLU A 408 -7.40 8.12 -5.08
N ASP A 409 -7.07 6.83 -5.28
CA ASP A 409 -6.88 6.28 -6.62
C ASP A 409 -8.17 5.71 -7.24
N GLY A 410 -9.30 5.83 -6.52
CA GLY A 410 -10.59 5.38 -7.01
C GLY A 410 -10.68 3.88 -7.18
N HIS A 411 -10.11 3.12 -6.25
CA HIS A 411 -10.05 1.66 -6.27
C HIS A 411 -9.27 1.09 -7.48
N ALA A 412 -8.27 1.85 -7.96
CA ALA A 412 -7.47 1.44 -9.12
C ALA A 412 -6.70 0.13 -8.89
N LEU A 413 -6.41 -0.21 -7.63
CA LEU A 413 -5.80 -1.49 -7.28
C LEU A 413 -6.75 -2.66 -7.57
N GLU A 414 -8.02 -2.54 -7.19
CA GLU A 414 -9.03 -3.55 -7.49
C GLU A 414 -9.15 -3.77 -9.01
N ALA A 415 -9.30 -2.66 -9.77
CA ALA A 415 -9.37 -2.72 -11.22
C ALA A 415 -8.13 -3.41 -11.83
N TYR A 416 -6.94 -3.12 -11.29
CA TYR A 416 -5.71 -3.77 -11.76
C TYR A 416 -5.70 -5.28 -11.50
N PHE A 417 -6.13 -5.72 -10.32
CA PHE A 417 -6.19 -7.15 -10.02
C PHE A 417 -7.27 -7.86 -10.86
N VAL A 418 -8.39 -7.21 -11.14
CA VAL A 418 -9.40 -7.69 -12.09
C VAL A 418 -8.79 -7.89 -13.47
N GLU A 419 -8.09 -6.88 -14.01
CA GLU A 419 -7.42 -6.97 -15.30
C GLU A 419 -6.38 -8.12 -15.35
N LEU A 420 -5.59 -8.31 -14.28
CA LEU A 420 -4.64 -9.42 -14.19
C LEU A 420 -5.34 -10.78 -14.23
N ILE A 421 -6.45 -10.95 -13.48
CA ILE A 421 -7.22 -12.21 -13.46
C ILE A 421 -7.90 -12.45 -14.83
N ASP A 422 -8.44 -11.39 -15.43
CA ASP A 422 -9.10 -11.47 -16.73
C ASP A 422 -8.13 -11.75 -17.87
N SER A 423 -6.86 -11.36 -17.75
CA SER A 423 -5.81 -11.66 -18.74
C SER A 423 -5.26 -13.10 -18.64
N ALA A 424 -5.60 -13.85 -17.59
CA ALA A 424 -5.14 -15.22 -17.45
C ALA A 424 -5.79 -16.16 -18.47
N GLU A 425 -4.98 -16.99 -19.13
CA GLU A 425 -5.44 -17.94 -20.17
C GLU A 425 -5.40 -19.39 -19.68
N HIS A 426 -4.48 -19.74 -18.76
CA HIS A 426 -4.23 -21.14 -18.39
C HIS A 426 -4.35 -21.38 -16.89
N ARG A 427 -3.66 -20.59 -16.06
CA ARG A 427 -3.55 -20.85 -14.64
C ARG A 427 -3.32 -19.60 -13.80
N ILE A 428 -3.94 -19.57 -12.63
CA ILE A 428 -3.67 -18.62 -11.55
C ILE A 428 -3.30 -19.41 -10.29
N GLU A 429 -2.16 -19.12 -9.70
CA GLU A 429 -1.67 -19.70 -8.46
C GLU A 429 -1.56 -18.62 -7.38
N ILE A 430 -2.21 -18.82 -6.26
CA ILE A 430 -2.36 -17.81 -5.21
C ILE A 430 -1.88 -18.36 -3.87
N VAL A 431 -1.14 -17.55 -3.13
CA VAL A 431 -0.88 -17.71 -1.71
C VAL A 431 -1.43 -16.46 -1.02
N ASN A 432 -2.48 -16.58 -0.22
CA ASN A 432 -3.08 -15.43 0.45
C ASN A 432 -3.84 -15.86 1.73
N PRO A 433 -3.62 -15.17 2.88
CA PRO A 433 -4.23 -15.57 4.15
C PRO A 433 -5.72 -15.25 4.25
N TYR A 434 -6.18 -14.20 3.55
CA TYR A 434 -7.54 -13.66 3.69
C TYR A 434 -8.26 -13.66 2.35
N LEU A 435 -9.42 -14.31 2.30
CA LEU A 435 -10.15 -14.62 1.09
C LEU A 435 -11.59 -14.07 1.14
N ASN A 436 -11.72 -12.78 1.40
CA ASN A 436 -13.01 -12.07 1.37
C ASN A 436 -13.08 -11.19 0.11
N LEU A 437 -13.27 -11.84 -1.04
CA LEU A 437 -13.22 -11.16 -2.34
C LEU A 437 -14.26 -10.05 -2.45
N THR A 438 -13.84 -8.95 -3.05
CA THR A 438 -14.77 -7.91 -3.51
C THR A 438 -15.68 -8.46 -4.62
N PRO A 439 -16.83 -7.82 -4.89
CA PRO A 439 -17.72 -8.24 -5.97
C PRO A 439 -17.03 -8.31 -7.34
N ASP A 440 -16.13 -7.37 -7.64
CA ASP A 440 -15.45 -7.28 -8.92
C ASP A 440 -14.37 -8.36 -9.08
N ILE A 441 -13.58 -8.60 -8.03
CA ILE A 441 -12.62 -9.72 -8.00
C ILE A 441 -13.36 -11.08 -8.10
N ALA A 442 -14.48 -11.23 -7.40
CA ALA A 442 -15.28 -12.46 -7.48
C ALA A 442 -15.82 -12.69 -8.89
N ARG A 443 -16.26 -11.64 -9.57
CA ARG A 443 -16.70 -11.69 -10.97
C ARG A 443 -15.56 -12.07 -11.92
N ALA A 444 -14.36 -11.54 -11.71
CA ALA A 444 -13.17 -11.91 -12.48
C ALA A 444 -12.79 -13.39 -12.27
N PHE A 445 -12.89 -13.90 -11.04
CA PHE A 445 -12.72 -15.34 -10.76
C PHE A 445 -13.74 -16.19 -11.52
N ASP A 446 -15.02 -15.81 -11.48
CA ASP A 446 -16.08 -16.50 -12.21
C ASP A 446 -15.84 -16.47 -13.73
N GLY A 447 -15.37 -15.34 -14.27
CA GLY A 447 -14.95 -15.18 -15.67
C GLY A 447 -13.76 -16.06 -16.05
N ALA A 448 -12.73 -16.14 -15.22
CA ALA A 448 -11.57 -17.00 -15.44
C ALA A 448 -11.99 -18.49 -15.48
N LEU A 449 -12.85 -18.90 -14.56
CA LEU A 449 -13.39 -20.27 -14.55
C LEU A 449 -14.24 -20.57 -15.79
N ALA A 450 -15.04 -19.63 -16.29
CA ALA A 450 -15.79 -19.77 -17.53
C ALA A 450 -14.86 -19.96 -18.75
N ARG A 451 -13.68 -19.33 -18.74
CA ARG A 451 -12.60 -19.53 -19.73
C ARG A 451 -11.80 -20.83 -19.50
N ARG A 452 -12.13 -21.62 -18.45
CA ARG A 452 -11.43 -22.86 -18.05
C ARG A 452 -10.01 -22.61 -17.51
N VAL A 453 -9.71 -21.44 -17.00
CA VAL A 453 -8.47 -21.14 -16.28
C VAL A 453 -8.45 -21.95 -14.99
N LYS A 454 -7.33 -22.64 -14.72
CA LYS A 454 -7.14 -23.38 -13.47
C LYS A 454 -6.75 -22.42 -12.36
N ILE A 455 -7.47 -22.45 -11.25
CA ILE A 455 -7.18 -21.59 -10.08
C ILE A 455 -6.79 -22.48 -8.90
N ASP A 456 -5.59 -22.26 -8.39
CA ASP A 456 -5.02 -22.96 -7.24
C ASP A 456 -4.78 -21.94 -6.11
N VAL A 457 -5.37 -22.15 -4.93
CA VAL A 457 -5.26 -21.23 -3.78
C VAL A 457 -4.70 -21.96 -2.57
N VAL A 458 -3.61 -21.44 -2.01
CA VAL A 458 -3.14 -21.79 -0.67
C VAL A 458 -3.53 -20.66 0.27
N GLY A 459 -4.44 -20.95 1.20
CA GLY A 459 -4.99 -19.98 2.13
C GLY A 459 -4.88 -20.42 3.58
N ARG A 460 -5.45 -19.64 4.47
CA ARG A 460 -5.64 -19.96 5.88
C ARG A 460 -7.13 -19.94 6.18
N ILE A 461 -7.78 -21.09 6.09
CA ILE A 461 -9.26 -21.16 6.18
C ILE A 461 -9.74 -21.08 7.63
N ASP A 462 -9.01 -21.69 8.56
CA ASP A 462 -9.36 -21.71 9.97
C ASP A 462 -8.31 -20.93 10.79
N LEU A 463 -8.61 -19.67 11.06
CA LEU A 463 -7.81 -18.81 11.93
C LEU A 463 -8.24 -19.05 13.39
N LYS A 464 -7.39 -19.74 14.14
CA LYS A 464 -7.59 -19.90 15.59
C LYS A 464 -7.25 -18.60 16.29
N GLY A 465 -8.01 -18.23 17.31
CA GLY A 465 -7.68 -17.08 18.13
C GLY A 465 -8.91 -16.32 18.63
N ASP A 466 -8.80 -15.02 18.66
CA ASP A 466 -9.76 -14.06 19.18
C ASP A 466 -11.02 -13.90 18.30
N ILE A 467 -11.84 -12.93 18.62
CA ILE A 467 -13.07 -12.61 17.88
C ILE A 467 -12.74 -12.25 16.42
N GLY A 468 -11.67 -11.49 16.17
CA GLY A 468 -11.22 -11.13 14.82
C GLY A 468 -10.88 -12.36 13.98
N GLY A 469 -10.13 -13.32 14.56
CA GLY A 469 -9.83 -14.59 13.90
C GLY A 469 -11.07 -15.42 13.57
N ARG A 470 -12.12 -15.37 14.40
CA ARG A 470 -13.41 -16.05 14.11
C ARG A 470 -14.16 -15.39 12.95
N PHE A 471 -14.14 -14.07 12.85
CA PHE A 471 -14.74 -13.34 11.73
C PHE A 471 -14.02 -13.67 10.42
N LEU A 472 -12.70 -13.59 10.40
CA LEU A 472 -11.90 -13.94 9.23
C LEU A 472 -12.05 -15.42 8.83
N THR A 473 -12.16 -16.33 9.80
CA THR A 473 -12.50 -17.75 9.55
C THR A 473 -13.85 -17.89 8.85
N ALA A 474 -14.87 -17.17 9.31
CA ALA A 474 -16.20 -17.24 8.69
C ALA A 474 -16.18 -16.69 7.26
N LEU A 475 -15.48 -15.60 7.00
CA LEU A 475 -15.30 -15.03 5.66
C LEU A 475 -14.53 -15.97 4.72
N ASN A 476 -13.41 -16.55 5.18
CA ASN A 476 -12.68 -17.55 4.40
C ASN A 476 -13.51 -18.81 4.12
N LYS A 477 -14.37 -19.22 5.04
CA LYS A 477 -15.32 -20.32 4.81
C LYS A 477 -16.41 -19.97 3.79
N LEU A 478 -16.87 -18.71 3.73
CA LEU A 478 -17.77 -18.25 2.65
C LEU A 478 -17.11 -18.36 1.28
N PHE A 479 -15.81 -18.07 1.19
CA PHE A 479 -15.06 -18.29 -0.04
C PHE A 479 -14.99 -19.78 -0.41
N VAL A 480 -14.71 -20.66 0.55
CA VAL A 480 -14.68 -22.11 0.31
C VAL A 480 -16.05 -22.61 -0.12
N GLU A 481 -17.15 -22.16 0.50
CA GLU A 481 -18.51 -22.52 0.12
C GLU A 481 -18.83 -22.14 -1.34
N LYS A 482 -18.38 -20.96 -1.77
CA LYS A 482 -18.62 -20.47 -3.14
C LYS A 482 -17.76 -21.19 -4.19
N TYR A 483 -16.51 -21.50 -3.87
CA TYR A 483 -15.53 -21.93 -4.86
C TYR A 483 -14.97 -23.33 -4.65
N GLY A 484 -15.21 -24.00 -3.52
CA GLY A 484 -14.55 -25.24 -3.14
C GLY A 484 -14.68 -26.40 -4.14
N ASP A 485 -15.82 -26.47 -4.85
CA ASP A 485 -16.05 -27.49 -5.89
C ASP A 485 -15.56 -27.07 -7.28
N ARG A 486 -15.07 -25.85 -7.43
CA ARG A 486 -14.72 -25.25 -8.73
C ARG A 486 -13.23 -24.97 -8.89
N ILE A 487 -12.51 -24.78 -7.78
CA ILE A 487 -11.07 -24.48 -7.75
C ILE A 487 -10.36 -25.35 -6.71
N ASN A 488 -9.04 -25.49 -6.83
CA ASN A 488 -8.24 -26.22 -5.86
C ASN A 488 -7.86 -25.33 -4.67
N ILE A 489 -8.53 -25.52 -3.54
CA ILE A 489 -8.25 -24.79 -2.29
C ILE A 489 -7.49 -25.68 -1.33
N ARG A 490 -6.37 -25.17 -0.83
CA ARG A 490 -5.53 -25.82 0.16
C ARG A 490 -5.38 -24.94 1.39
N GLU A 491 -5.48 -25.54 2.56
CA GLU A 491 -5.22 -24.85 3.82
C GLU A 491 -3.77 -25.07 4.27
N PHE A 492 -3.03 -23.98 4.45
CA PHE A 492 -1.69 -24.03 5.01
C PHE A 492 -1.75 -24.48 6.47
N LYS A 493 -1.06 -25.57 6.79
CA LYS A 493 -1.13 -26.22 8.12
C LYS A 493 0.23 -26.52 8.71
N ALA A 494 1.19 -25.65 8.54
CA ALA A 494 2.41 -25.76 9.33
C ALA A 494 2.04 -25.58 10.82
N PRO A 495 2.53 -26.44 11.73
CA PRO A 495 2.22 -26.35 13.13
C PRO A 495 2.55 -24.97 13.70
N ASP A 496 1.61 -24.37 14.43
CA ASP A 496 1.78 -23.09 15.11
C ASP A 496 2.27 -21.93 14.22
N VAL A 497 2.06 -22.01 12.90
CA VAL A 497 2.45 -20.99 11.94
C VAL A 497 1.21 -20.42 11.24
N VAL A 498 1.08 -19.11 11.22
CA VAL A 498 0.03 -18.39 10.49
C VAL A 498 0.55 -17.97 9.12
N LEU A 499 -0.12 -18.43 8.06
CA LEU A 499 0.17 -17.94 6.71
C LEU A 499 -0.09 -16.43 6.63
N HIS A 500 0.86 -15.67 6.07
CA HIS A 500 0.69 -14.23 5.87
C HIS A 500 1.17 -13.74 4.50
N SER A 501 1.78 -14.58 3.68
CA SER A 501 2.28 -14.22 2.34
C SER A 501 1.16 -13.90 1.35
N LYS A 502 1.42 -12.93 0.48
CA LYS A 502 0.52 -12.50 -0.58
C LYS A 502 1.25 -12.57 -1.92
N ILE A 503 1.01 -13.67 -2.63
CA ILE A 503 1.66 -13.98 -3.90
C ILE A 503 0.56 -14.39 -4.89
N MET A 504 0.61 -13.83 -6.10
CA MET A 504 -0.20 -14.28 -7.23
C MET A 504 0.73 -14.58 -8.40
N MET A 505 0.54 -15.71 -9.05
CA MET A 505 1.34 -16.15 -10.19
C MET A 505 0.40 -16.51 -11.34
N ILE A 506 0.68 -16.03 -12.56
CA ILE A 506 -0.21 -16.18 -13.71
C ILE A 506 0.57 -16.74 -14.90
N ASP A 507 0.04 -17.81 -15.50
CA ASP A 507 0.40 -18.39 -16.80
C ASP A 507 1.90 -18.65 -17.01
N GLU A 508 2.60 -19.05 -15.94
CA GLU A 508 4.03 -19.31 -15.94
C GLU A 508 4.90 -18.10 -16.38
N ARG A 509 4.35 -16.89 -16.30
CA ARG A 509 4.97 -15.67 -16.84
C ARG A 509 4.97 -14.50 -15.85
N LEU A 510 3.91 -14.30 -15.09
CA LEU A 510 3.77 -13.15 -14.21
C LEU A 510 3.75 -13.58 -12.75
N VAL A 511 4.43 -12.81 -11.92
CA VAL A 511 4.40 -12.96 -10.46
C VAL A 511 4.14 -11.60 -9.81
N ALA A 512 3.12 -11.51 -8.97
CA ALA A 512 2.89 -10.39 -8.07
C ALA A 512 3.25 -10.78 -6.63
N ILE A 513 4.12 -10.00 -5.99
CA ILE A 513 4.49 -10.09 -4.58
C ILE A 513 4.09 -8.77 -3.95
N SER A 514 3.22 -8.79 -2.95
CA SER A 514 2.62 -7.56 -2.44
C SER A 514 2.26 -7.62 -0.96
N SER A 515 1.80 -6.51 -0.43
CA SER A 515 1.13 -6.45 0.86
C SER A 515 -0.38 -6.76 0.76
N VAL A 516 -0.93 -6.90 -0.45
CA VAL A 516 -2.36 -6.98 -0.76
C VAL A 516 -2.99 -8.28 -0.31
N ASN A 517 -3.91 -8.21 0.62
CA ASN A 517 -4.81 -9.32 0.93
C ASN A 517 -5.94 -9.39 -0.12
N LEU A 518 -6.42 -10.60 -0.43
CA LEU A 518 -7.61 -10.77 -1.27
C LEU A 518 -8.88 -10.54 -0.45
N ASN A 519 -9.00 -9.35 0.11
CA ASN A 519 -10.14 -8.95 0.92
C ASN A 519 -10.54 -7.50 0.65
N ASN A 520 -11.73 -7.12 1.10
CA ASN A 520 -12.28 -5.79 0.89
C ASN A 520 -11.38 -4.69 1.49
N ARG A 521 -10.74 -4.93 2.64
CA ARG A 521 -9.85 -3.94 3.27
C ARG A 521 -8.72 -3.49 2.36
N SER A 522 -7.98 -4.43 1.76
CA SER A 522 -6.86 -4.09 0.88
C SER A 522 -7.28 -3.31 -0.36
N PHE A 523 -8.48 -3.60 -0.90
CA PHE A 523 -8.94 -2.94 -2.12
C PHE A 523 -9.68 -1.61 -1.87
N PHE A 524 -10.31 -1.43 -0.69
CA PHE A 524 -11.15 -0.27 -0.42
C PHE A 524 -10.63 0.67 0.66
N HIS A 525 -9.76 0.19 1.55
CA HIS A 525 -9.39 0.95 2.75
C HIS A 525 -7.89 1.10 2.97
N ASP A 526 -7.12 0.02 2.90
CA ASP A 526 -5.71 0.04 3.28
C ASP A 526 -4.81 0.57 2.15
N SER A 527 -3.79 1.35 2.48
CA SER A 527 -2.75 1.64 1.49
C SER A 527 -1.84 0.43 1.32
N GLU A 528 -1.59 0.05 0.08
CA GLU A 528 -0.90 -1.18 -0.28
C GLU A 528 0.27 -0.92 -1.23
N ASN A 529 1.22 -1.84 -1.29
CA ASN A 529 2.24 -1.85 -2.32
C ASN A 529 2.59 -3.25 -2.80
N GLY A 530 3.28 -3.32 -3.93
CA GLY A 530 3.80 -4.58 -4.43
C GLY A 530 4.65 -4.43 -5.68
N MET A 531 5.35 -5.52 -5.97
CA MET A 531 6.08 -5.71 -7.23
C MET A 531 5.34 -6.70 -8.10
N VAL A 532 5.12 -6.31 -9.35
CA VAL A 532 4.63 -7.21 -10.39
C VAL A 532 5.77 -7.44 -11.37
N VAL A 533 6.12 -8.70 -11.59
CA VAL A 533 7.24 -9.11 -12.44
C VAL A 533 6.69 -9.95 -13.59
N LEU A 534 6.89 -9.52 -14.81
CA LEU A 534 6.53 -10.23 -16.03
C LEU A 534 7.79 -10.84 -16.66
N ASP A 535 8.17 -12.00 -16.15
CA ASP A 535 9.36 -12.73 -16.58
C ASP A 535 9.22 -14.24 -16.30
N PRO A 536 9.20 -15.11 -17.33
CA PRO A 536 9.14 -16.55 -17.14
C PRO A 536 10.31 -17.11 -16.30
N ALA A 537 11.50 -16.52 -16.40
CA ALA A 537 12.65 -16.96 -15.60
C ALA A 537 12.45 -16.63 -14.11
N PHE A 538 11.88 -15.50 -13.80
CA PHE A 538 11.51 -15.16 -12.43
C PHE A 538 10.39 -16.05 -11.91
N TYR A 539 9.35 -16.30 -12.72
CA TYR A 539 8.31 -17.26 -12.37
C TYR A 539 8.89 -18.64 -12.03
N ALA A 540 9.81 -19.16 -12.85
CA ALA A 540 10.46 -20.44 -12.62
C ALA A 540 11.24 -20.48 -11.28
N ARG A 541 11.82 -19.36 -10.86
CA ARG A 541 12.45 -19.21 -9.53
C ARG A 541 11.45 -19.17 -8.39
N MET A 542 10.26 -18.60 -8.61
CA MET A 542 9.19 -18.53 -7.61
C MET A 542 8.42 -19.85 -7.46
N LYS A 543 8.40 -20.68 -8.50
CA LYS A 543 7.65 -21.94 -8.50
C LYS A 543 8.02 -22.90 -7.36
N PRO A 544 9.30 -23.15 -7.04
CA PRO A 544 9.67 -23.97 -5.87
C PRO A 544 9.16 -23.38 -4.55
N ILE A 545 9.10 -22.05 -4.42
CA ILE A 545 8.59 -21.38 -3.22
C ILE A 545 7.08 -21.61 -3.10
N TYR A 546 6.35 -21.48 -4.19
CA TYR A 546 4.92 -21.82 -4.22
C TYR A 546 4.70 -23.29 -3.86
N GLN A 547 5.50 -24.20 -4.41
CA GLN A 547 5.43 -25.62 -4.11
C GLN A 547 5.72 -25.94 -2.64
N ASP A 548 6.62 -25.18 -1.99
CA ASP A 548 6.84 -25.29 -0.54
C ASP A 548 5.59 -24.94 0.26
N TYR A 549 4.84 -23.89 -0.11
CA TYR A 549 3.54 -23.61 0.50
C TYR A 549 2.52 -24.73 0.28
N VAL A 550 2.46 -25.31 -0.93
CA VAL A 550 1.60 -26.44 -1.24
C VAL A 550 1.98 -27.67 -0.42
N ALA A 551 3.27 -27.97 -0.27
CA ALA A 551 3.76 -29.10 0.52
C ALA A 551 3.40 -29.00 2.02
N HIS A 552 3.35 -27.76 2.55
CA HIS A 552 2.92 -27.50 3.93
C HIS A 552 1.40 -27.23 4.07
N SER A 553 0.62 -27.62 3.07
CA SER A 553 -0.82 -27.41 3.04
C SER A 553 -1.56 -28.74 2.77
N ARG A 554 -2.85 -28.78 3.07
CA ARG A 554 -3.73 -29.90 2.76
C ARG A 554 -5.00 -29.44 2.04
N PRO A 555 -5.63 -30.26 1.20
CA PRO A 555 -6.90 -29.93 0.58
C PRO A 555 -7.94 -29.54 1.63
N VAL A 556 -8.76 -28.56 1.31
CA VAL A 556 -9.86 -28.11 2.16
C VAL A 556 -11.09 -28.95 1.84
N ALA A 557 -11.83 -29.38 2.86
CA ALA A 557 -13.14 -30.00 2.66
C ALA A 557 -14.14 -28.93 2.18
N THR A 558 -14.93 -29.25 1.16
CA THR A 558 -15.89 -28.31 0.56
C THR A 558 -17.15 -28.12 1.41
N ASN A 559 -17.48 -29.09 2.27
CA ASN A 559 -18.64 -29.07 3.17
C ASN A 559 -18.35 -28.25 4.45
N VAL A 560 -18.01 -26.97 4.31
CA VAL A 560 -17.73 -26.09 5.45
C VAL A 560 -19.01 -25.68 6.16
N THR A 561 -18.96 -25.63 7.50
CA THR A 561 -20.07 -25.13 8.30
C THR A 561 -19.81 -23.69 8.72
N ILE A 562 -20.78 -22.82 8.47
CA ILE A 562 -20.76 -21.40 8.86
C ILE A 562 -21.99 -21.14 9.72
N GLY A 563 -21.79 -20.62 10.94
CA GLY A 563 -22.89 -20.28 11.84
C GLY A 563 -23.84 -19.26 11.21
N TRP A 564 -25.14 -19.43 11.41
CA TRP A 564 -26.18 -18.55 10.83
C TRP A 564 -25.98 -17.06 11.20
N ALA A 565 -25.49 -16.79 12.41
CA ALA A 565 -25.23 -15.43 12.87
C ALA A 565 -24.14 -14.74 12.04
N TYR A 566 -23.09 -15.46 11.64
CA TYR A 566 -22.06 -14.92 10.73
C TYR A 566 -22.58 -14.69 9.32
N ARG A 567 -23.47 -15.57 8.83
CA ARG A 567 -24.12 -15.37 7.52
C ARG A 567 -24.96 -14.10 7.52
N LEU A 568 -25.74 -13.88 8.58
CA LEU A 568 -26.54 -12.67 8.73
C LEU A 568 -25.64 -11.43 8.85
N LEU A 569 -24.59 -11.49 9.68
CA LEU A 569 -23.66 -10.39 9.86
C LEU A 569 -22.99 -9.99 8.54
N PHE A 570 -22.47 -10.96 7.79
CA PHE A 570 -21.76 -10.72 6.54
C PHE A 570 -22.68 -10.66 5.30
N SER A 571 -23.99 -10.66 5.46
CA SER A 571 -24.90 -10.26 4.39
C SER A 571 -24.91 -8.75 4.19
N ASP A 572 -24.51 -7.99 5.20
CA ASP A 572 -24.33 -6.54 5.12
C ASP A 572 -23.00 -6.19 4.45
N ALA A 573 -23.05 -5.40 3.38
CA ALA A 573 -21.87 -5.02 2.59
C ALA A 573 -20.87 -4.21 3.42
N TRP A 574 -21.36 -3.26 4.23
CA TRP A 574 -20.51 -2.39 5.05
C TRP A 574 -19.72 -3.19 6.10
N VAL A 575 -20.36 -4.18 6.74
CA VAL A 575 -19.66 -5.08 7.67
C VAL A 575 -18.59 -5.89 6.95
N ARG A 576 -18.87 -6.37 5.73
CA ARG A 576 -17.88 -7.12 4.94
C ARG A 576 -16.69 -6.29 4.51
N GLU A 577 -16.90 -5.00 4.26
CA GLU A 577 -15.83 -4.08 3.88
C GLU A 577 -14.83 -3.83 5.02
N ALA A 578 -15.26 -3.99 6.27
CA ALA A 578 -14.40 -3.83 7.44
C ALA A 578 -13.32 -4.93 7.58
N PHE A 579 -13.45 -6.03 6.82
CA PHE A 579 -12.58 -7.21 6.95
C PHE A 579 -11.88 -7.61 5.64
#